data_3810992b8203c647bc499fbcd8896faa
#
_entry.id   3810992b8203c647bc499fbcd8896faa
#
_cell.length_a   1.000
_cell.length_b   1.000
_cell.length_c   1.000
_cell.angle_alpha   90.00
_cell.angle_beta   90.00
_cell.angle_gamma   90.00
#
_symmetry.space_group_name_H-M   'P 1'
#
loop_
_entity.id
_entity.type
_entity.pdbx_description
1 polymer ?
#
loop_
_entity_poly.entity_id
_entity_poly.type
_entity_poly.pdbx_seq_one_letter_code
_entity_poly.pdbx_strand_id
1 'polypeptide(L)'
;MIKGISFLRPAGSAPAYERLASFFSALGFASGKGWTQDNSRGAAFLAPLGNLEFVDCQFPPTADVLVEVTALDAVHQAASAWLLAQGGEPALARISAITATDWKSNIFTVEPEPGFAFSFWAWTDPIKGKPLAVEGDLSAEGMRFAVVVARWNAVVTERLLEGALDALLRSGARREDIDVVRVPGAWEIPSAARTIASRNEKDGGKVDAIVTLGCLLRGETAHYEAIYNEVARGIGQSQQETGIPHSFGVLTCETLEQALNRAGIKVGNKGFEAASAALEMVSLSRTLKRGTA
;
A
#
# COMPACT_ATOMS: atom_id res chain seq x y z
N MET A 1 -6.38 0.45 -15.40
CA MET A 1 -6.38 1.01 -14.03
C MET A 1 -5.52 2.27 -14.02
N ILE A 2 -5.99 3.35 -13.39
CA ILE A 2 -5.25 4.63 -13.29
C ILE A 2 -4.19 4.46 -12.22
N LYS A 3 -2.91 4.79 -12.54
CA LYS A 3 -1.77 4.70 -11.61
C LYS A 3 -1.40 6.03 -10.97
N GLY A 4 -1.66 7.14 -11.67
CA GLY A 4 -1.35 8.47 -11.18
C GLY A 4 -1.91 9.56 -12.08
N ILE A 5 -1.94 10.77 -11.57
CA ILE A 5 -2.35 11.96 -12.30
C ILE A 5 -1.29 13.01 -12.10
N SER A 6 -0.79 13.57 -13.21
CA SER A 6 0.16 14.70 -13.20
C SER A 6 -0.51 15.94 -13.77
N PHE A 7 -0.29 17.07 -13.13
CA PHE A 7 -0.76 18.36 -13.63
C PHE A 7 0.40 19.08 -14.30
N LEU A 8 0.29 19.33 -15.60
CA LEU A 8 1.27 20.10 -16.34
C LEU A 8 0.94 21.58 -16.28
N ARG A 9 1.99 22.40 -16.08
CA ARG A 9 1.89 23.84 -16.16
C ARG A 9 3.11 24.38 -16.93
N PRO A 10 2.91 25.23 -17.96
CA PRO A 10 4.02 25.86 -18.66
C PRO A 10 4.73 26.85 -17.73
N ALA A 11 6.05 26.80 -17.71
CA ALA A 11 6.86 27.77 -16.96
C ALA A 11 6.98 29.14 -17.67
N GLY A 12 6.63 29.20 -18.95
CA GLY A 12 6.63 30.39 -19.76
C GLY A 12 8.01 30.81 -20.30
N SER A 13 9.10 30.43 -19.62
CA SER A 13 10.48 30.69 -20.12
C SER A 13 11.48 29.79 -19.38
N ALA A 14 12.66 29.56 -20.00
CA ALA A 14 13.73 28.78 -19.39
C ALA A 14 14.20 29.35 -18.05
N PRO A 15 14.39 30.66 -17.84
CA PRO A 15 14.71 31.20 -16.52
C PRO A 15 13.60 31.00 -15.46
N ALA A 16 12.34 31.02 -15.87
CA ALA A 16 11.23 30.74 -14.95
C ALA A 16 11.18 29.27 -14.55
N TYR A 17 11.42 28.36 -15.51
CA TYR A 17 11.57 26.93 -15.26
C TYR A 17 12.65 26.63 -14.21
N GLU A 18 13.87 27.19 -14.36
CA GLU A 18 14.96 27.00 -13.40
C GLU A 18 14.62 27.53 -12.02
N ARG A 19 13.95 28.68 -11.91
CA ARG A 19 13.50 29.22 -10.62
C ARG A 19 12.48 28.33 -9.96
N LEU A 20 11.51 27.82 -10.70
CA LEU A 20 10.48 26.89 -10.17
C LEU A 20 11.10 25.58 -9.72
N ALA A 21 12.03 25.00 -10.51
CA ALA A 21 12.75 23.79 -10.14
C ALA A 21 13.55 23.98 -8.85
N SER A 22 14.28 25.10 -8.70
CA SER A 22 15.00 25.46 -7.48
C SER A 22 14.07 25.65 -6.28
N PHE A 23 12.93 26.32 -6.48
CA PHE A 23 11.93 26.56 -5.42
C PHE A 23 11.37 25.25 -4.86
N PHE A 24 10.90 24.34 -5.73
CA PHE A 24 10.33 23.08 -5.27
C PHE A 24 11.37 22.15 -4.62
N SER A 25 12.61 22.17 -5.12
CA SER A 25 13.72 21.45 -4.48
C SER A 25 14.01 22.02 -3.08
N ALA A 26 13.97 23.34 -2.90
CA ALA A 26 14.16 24.01 -1.61
C ALA A 26 13.03 23.70 -0.61
N LEU A 27 11.82 23.40 -1.11
CA LEU A 27 10.70 22.96 -0.28
C LEU A 27 10.74 21.45 0.05
N GLY A 28 11.78 20.72 -0.38
CA GLY A 28 11.96 19.30 -0.08
C GLY A 28 11.21 18.34 -1.01
N PHE A 29 10.69 18.81 -2.15
CA PHE A 29 10.14 17.92 -3.16
C PHE A 29 11.26 17.10 -3.79
N ALA A 30 11.06 15.78 -3.88
CA ALA A 30 12.02 14.93 -4.57
C ALA A 30 11.95 15.17 -6.08
N SER A 31 13.09 15.39 -6.72
CA SER A 31 13.15 15.47 -8.18
C SER A 31 12.86 14.11 -8.79
N GLY A 32 11.83 14.04 -9.63
CA GLY A 32 11.52 12.89 -10.47
C GLY A 32 12.36 12.85 -11.74
N LYS A 33 11.99 11.97 -12.67
CA LYS A 33 12.64 11.92 -13.99
C LYS A 33 12.26 13.15 -14.80
N GLY A 34 13.28 13.86 -15.31
CA GLY A 34 13.11 14.83 -16.36
C GLY A 34 12.87 14.16 -17.72
N TRP A 35 12.29 14.89 -18.66
CA TRP A 35 12.09 14.46 -20.04
C TRP A 35 12.38 15.62 -20.99
N THR A 36 12.69 15.29 -22.25
CA THR A 36 12.91 16.24 -23.33
C THR A 36 12.14 15.76 -24.55
N GLN A 37 11.39 16.65 -25.18
CA GLN A 37 10.66 16.39 -26.43
C GLN A 37 10.54 17.69 -27.23
N ASP A 38 10.81 17.64 -28.54
CA ASP A 38 10.63 18.76 -29.50
C ASP A 38 11.14 20.12 -29.00
N ASN A 39 12.38 20.19 -28.53
CA ASN A 39 13.00 21.38 -27.93
C ASN A 39 12.35 21.86 -26.60
N SER A 40 11.43 21.08 -26.03
CA SER A 40 10.85 21.31 -24.73
C SER A 40 11.47 20.36 -23.71
N ARG A 41 11.57 20.78 -22.46
CA ARG A 41 11.99 19.93 -21.36
C ARG A 41 11.02 20.05 -20.18
N GLY A 42 10.86 18.98 -19.45
CA GLY A 42 10.05 18.95 -18.25
C GLY A 42 10.76 18.31 -17.08
N ALA A 43 10.36 18.64 -15.87
CA ALA A 43 10.76 17.96 -14.65
C ALA A 43 9.54 17.69 -13.79
N ALA A 44 9.51 16.50 -13.21
CA ALA A 44 8.51 16.13 -12.23
C ALA A 44 9.02 16.41 -10.80
N PHE A 45 8.16 16.93 -9.96
CA PHE A 45 8.40 17.10 -8.51
C PHE A 45 7.45 16.18 -7.79
N LEU A 46 8.01 15.16 -7.12
CA LEU A 46 7.25 14.06 -6.55
C LEU A 46 6.70 14.43 -5.19
N ALA A 47 5.42 14.19 -5.00
CA ALA A 47 4.73 14.23 -3.73
C ALA A 47 4.04 12.88 -3.46
N PRO A 48 3.73 12.52 -2.20
CA PRO A 48 3.14 11.22 -1.86
C PRO A 48 1.82 10.89 -2.58
N LEU A 49 1.07 11.90 -3.00
CA LEU A 49 -0.27 11.74 -3.60
C LEU A 49 -0.39 12.34 -5.02
N GLY A 50 0.71 12.70 -5.66
CA GLY A 50 0.71 13.23 -7.01
C GLY A 50 2.01 13.91 -7.39
N ASN A 51 2.15 14.23 -8.66
CA ASN A 51 3.33 14.90 -9.21
C ASN A 51 2.95 16.28 -9.71
N LEU A 52 3.85 17.23 -9.52
CA LEU A 52 3.77 18.53 -10.17
C LEU A 52 4.87 18.60 -11.23
N GLU A 53 4.49 18.85 -12.47
CA GLU A 53 5.42 18.92 -13.59
C GLU A 53 5.42 20.31 -14.20
N PHE A 54 6.61 20.84 -14.46
CA PHE A 54 6.84 22.08 -15.19
C PHE A 54 7.51 21.77 -16.51
N VAL A 55 7.05 22.44 -17.56
CA VAL A 55 7.53 22.28 -18.91
C VAL A 55 8.11 23.60 -19.40
N ASP A 56 9.34 23.56 -19.88
CA ASP A 56 9.95 24.65 -20.65
C ASP A 56 9.55 24.44 -22.11
N CYS A 57 8.43 25.02 -22.53
CA CYS A 57 7.94 24.94 -23.90
C CYS A 57 7.47 26.32 -24.37
N GLN A 58 7.62 26.55 -25.67
CA GLN A 58 7.18 27.80 -26.32
C GLN A 58 5.65 27.85 -26.52
N PHE A 59 5.00 26.67 -26.51
CA PHE A 59 3.56 26.54 -26.69
C PHE A 59 2.94 25.84 -25.48
N PRO A 60 1.71 26.22 -25.11
CA PRO A 60 1.02 25.51 -24.04
C PRO A 60 0.84 24.02 -24.43
N PRO A 61 0.94 23.09 -23.47
CA PRO A 61 0.67 21.68 -23.72
C PRO A 61 -0.77 21.52 -24.24
N THR A 62 -0.99 20.50 -25.06
CA THR A 62 -2.30 20.18 -25.62
C THR A 62 -3.30 19.71 -24.54
N ALA A 63 -2.83 19.34 -23.36
CA ALA A 63 -3.66 18.97 -22.22
C ALA A 63 -3.01 19.43 -20.91
N ASP A 64 -3.86 19.83 -19.96
CA ASP A 64 -3.44 20.23 -18.61
C ASP A 64 -3.26 19.05 -17.65
N VAL A 65 -3.81 17.89 -17.98
CA VAL A 65 -3.82 16.69 -17.12
C VAL A 65 -3.25 15.50 -17.88
N LEU A 66 -2.20 14.91 -17.29
CA LEU A 66 -1.64 13.64 -17.77
C LEU A 66 -2.05 12.51 -16.83
N VAL A 67 -2.57 11.43 -17.40
CA VAL A 67 -3.04 10.25 -16.66
C VAL A 67 -2.24 9.02 -17.09
N GLU A 68 -1.44 8.46 -16.19
CA GLU A 68 -0.78 7.17 -16.42
C GLU A 68 -1.79 6.03 -16.32
N VAL A 69 -1.79 5.13 -17.30
CA VAL A 69 -2.69 3.98 -17.34
C VAL A 69 -1.91 2.69 -17.62
N THR A 70 -2.48 1.55 -17.26
CA THR A 70 -1.84 0.24 -17.50
C THR A 70 -2.23 -0.37 -18.84
N ALA A 71 -3.37 0.04 -19.42
CA ALA A 71 -3.92 -0.52 -20.67
C ALA A 71 -4.40 0.63 -21.56
N LEU A 72 -3.46 1.25 -22.29
CA LEU A 72 -3.74 2.45 -23.08
C LEU A 72 -4.77 2.21 -24.18
N ASP A 73 -4.66 1.08 -24.90
CA ASP A 73 -5.61 0.72 -25.97
C ASP A 73 -7.04 0.58 -25.45
N ALA A 74 -7.22 -0.06 -24.29
CA ALA A 74 -8.53 -0.21 -23.68
C ALA A 74 -9.14 1.14 -23.26
N VAL A 75 -8.33 2.05 -22.74
CA VAL A 75 -8.77 3.41 -22.38
C VAL A 75 -9.12 4.22 -23.63
N HIS A 76 -8.30 4.12 -24.70
CA HIS A 76 -8.57 4.77 -25.98
C HIS A 76 -9.87 4.26 -26.61
N GLN A 77 -10.10 2.95 -26.60
CA GLN A 77 -11.34 2.36 -27.11
C GLN A 77 -12.56 2.82 -26.31
N ALA A 78 -12.47 2.84 -24.98
CA ALA A 78 -13.54 3.30 -24.12
C ALA A 78 -13.87 4.79 -24.34
N ALA A 79 -12.84 5.64 -24.45
CA ALA A 79 -12.98 7.06 -24.74
C ALA A 79 -13.61 7.30 -26.12
N SER A 80 -13.17 6.54 -27.14
CA SER A 80 -13.73 6.59 -28.49
C SER A 80 -15.20 6.18 -28.51
N ALA A 81 -15.55 5.08 -27.85
CA ALA A 81 -16.93 4.60 -27.76
C ALA A 81 -17.84 5.61 -27.05
N TRP A 82 -17.34 6.22 -25.99
CA TRP A 82 -18.09 7.27 -25.27
C TRP A 82 -18.34 8.50 -26.15
N LEU A 83 -17.32 8.99 -26.86
CA LEU A 83 -17.44 10.12 -27.77
C LEU A 83 -18.46 9.85 -28.92
N LEU A 84 -18.41 8.64 -29.50
CA LEU A 84 -19.37 8.23 -30.53
C LEU A 84 -20.81 8.24 -30.01
N ALA A 85 -21.04 7.81 -28.78
CA ALA A 85 -22.35 7.82 -28.15
C ALA A 85 -22.90 9.23 -27.89
N GLN A 86 -22.01 10.25 -27.84
CA GLN A 86 -22.42 11.65 -27.60
C GLN A 86 -22.79 12.42 -28.88
N GLY A 87 -22.50 11.93 -30.10
CA GLY A 87 -22.97 12.68 -31.25
C GLY A 87 -22.29 12.50 -32.61
N GLY A 88 -21.66 11.39 -32.92
CA GLY A 88 -21.25 11.07 -34.29
C GLY A 88 -19.84 11.55 -34.71
N GLU A 89 -19.54 11.59 -36.02
CA GLU A 89 -18.20 11.83 -36.58
C GLU A 89 -17.43 13.07 -36.05
N PRO A 90 -18.03 14.22 -35.80
CA PRO A 90 -17.31 15.35 -35.20
C PRO A 90 -16.76 15.05 -33.80
N ALA A 91 -17.32 14.08 -33.09
CA ALA A 91 -16.85 13.68 -31.76
C ALA A 91 -15.51 12.95 -31.83
N LEU A 92 -15.24 12.19 -32.87
CA LEU A 92 -13.94 11.49 -33.06
C LEU A 92 -12.77 12.43 -33.37
N ALA A 93 -13.04 13.62 -33.91
CA ALA A 93 -12.00 14.65 -34.10
C ALA A 93 -11.44 15.17 -32.76
N ARG A 94 -12.11 14.87 -31.66
CA ARG A 94 -11.73 15.26 -30.29
C ARG A 94 -10.88 14.22 -29.56
N ILE A 95 -10.47 13.18 -30.23
CA ILE A 95 -9.55 12.15 -29.73
C ILE A 95 -8.41 11.94 -30.74
N SER A 96 -7.16 12.00 -30.26
CA SER A 96 -6.02 11.73 -31.11
C SER A 96 -5.78 10.23 -31.29
N ALA A 97 -5.06 9.85 -32.35
CA ALA A 97 -4.48 8.53 -32.42
C ALA A 97 -3.46 8.34 -31.28
N ILE A 98 -3.22 7.07 -30.92
CA ILE A 98 -2.12 6.72 -30.01
C ILE A 98 -0.80 6.94 -30.78
N THR A 99 0.11 7.75 -30.19
CA THR A 99 1.41 8.06 -30.75
C THR A 99 2.52 7.74 -29.77
N ALA A 100 3.69 7.36 -30.31
CA ALA A 100 4.89 7.14 -29.49
C ALA A 100 5.52 8.49 -29.10
N THR A 101 6.11 8.54 -27.92
CA THR A 101 6.88 9.68 -27.42
C THR A 101 8.38 9.36 -27.36
N ASP A 102 9.23 10.38 -27.32
CA ASP A 102 10.68 10.23 -27.20
C ASP A 102 11.12 9.64 -25.84
N TRP A 103 10.27 9.71 -24.85
CA TRP A 103 10.50 9.18 -23.50
C TRP A 103 9.95 7.76 -23.29
N LYS A 104 9.84 6.98 -24.40
CA LYS A 104 9.49 5.55 -24.41
C LYS A 104 8.12 5.24 -23.82
N SER A 105 7.14 6.06 -24.15
CA SER A 105 5.75 5.82 -23.86
C SER A 105 4.89 5.97 -25.10
N ASN A 106 3.67 5.51 -25.03
CA ASN A 106 2.60 5.84 -25.96
C ASN A 106 1.61 6.78 -25.27
N ILE A 107 1.07 7.73 -26.00
CA ILE A 107 0.16 8.75 -25.50
C ILE A 107 -0.98 9.00 -26.50
N PHE A 108 -2.14 9.32 -26.00
CA PHE A 108 -3.21 9.97 -26.78
C PHE A 108 -3.87 11.07 -25.94
N THR A 109 -4.48 12.03 -26.62
CA THR A 109 -5.23 13.11 -25.98
C THR A 109 -6.69 13.02 -26.37
N VAL A 110 -7.58 13.26 -25.42
CA VAL A 110 -9.02 13.35 -25.64
C VAL A 110 -9.57 14.62 -25.01
N GLU A 111 -10.49 15.27 -25.70
CA GLU A 111 -11.20 16.48 -25.25
C GLU A 111 -12.71 16.18 -25.16
N PRO A 112 -13.18 15.65 -24.01
CA PRO A 112 -14.61 15.33 -23.81
C PRO A 112 -15.53 16.52 -23.97
N GLU A 113 -15.08 17.70 -23.52
CA GLU A 113 -15.73 19.00 -23.65
C GLU A 113 -14.73 20.03 -24.15
N PRO A 114 -15.14 21.04 -24.94
CA PRO A 114 -14.25 22.10 -25.41
C PRO A 114 -13.48 22.78 -24.28
N GLY A 115 -12.14 22.81 -24.39
CA GLY A 115 -11.26 23.38 -23.37
C GLY A 115 -10.90 22.43 -22.21
N PHE A 116 -11.39 21.20 -22.21
CA PHE A 116 -11.04 20.18 -21.20
C PHE A 116 -10.34 19.00 -21.86
N ALA A 117 -9.04 19.10 -22.04
CA ALA A 117 -8.23 18.07 -22.64
C ALA A 117 -7.50 17.22 -21.59
N PHE A 118 -7.50 15.91 -21.81
CA PHE A 118 -6.80 14.93 -20.98
C PHE A 118 -5.86 14.11 -21.86
N SER A 119 -4.61 13.94 -21.45
CA SER A 119 -3.68 13.03 -22.11
C SER A 119 -3.51 11.76 -21.29
N PHE A 120 -3.79 10.62 -21.89
CA PHE A 120 -3.58 9.29 -21.31
C PHE A 120 -2.30 8.71 -21.89
N TRP A 121 -1.46 8.15 -21.05
CA TRP A 121 -0.20 7.58 -21.48
C TRP A 121 0.15 6.29 -20.76
N ALA A 122 0.93 5.44 -21.42
CA ALA A 122 1.49 4.23 -20.85
C ALA A 122 2.91 4.00 -21.40
N TRP A 123 3.75 3.37 -20.62
CA TRP A 123 5.07 2.97 -21.09
C TRP A 123 4.97 1.98 -22.25
N THR A 124 5.77 2.17 -23.33
CA THR A 124 5.83 1.24 -24.48
C THR A 124 6.46 -0.09 -24.12
N ASP A 125 7.32 -0.06 -23.11
CA ASP A 125 7.95 -1.27 -22.55
C ASP A 125 7.59 -1.27 -21.07
N PRO A 126 6.68 -2.15 -20.62
CA PRO A 126 6.45 -2.30 -19.18
C PRO A 126 7.79 -2.70 -18.61
N ILE A 127 8.44 -1.78 -17.95
CA ILE A 127 9.81 -1.76 -17.40
C ILE A 127 10.49 -3.11 -17.58
N LYS A 128 11.31 -3.26 -18.63
CA LYS A 128 12.17 -4.43 -18.80
C LYS A 128 12.89 -4.70 -17.51
N GLY A 129 12.48 -5.73 -16.78
CA GLY A 129 13.17 -6.26 -15.64
C GLY A 129 12.60 -5.98 -14.26
N LYS A 130 11.50 -5.23 -14.05
CA LYS A 130 10.79 -5.29 -12.77
C LYS A 130 9.50 -6.09 -12.95
N PRO A 131 9.40 -7.27 -12.33
CA PRO A 131 8.12 -7.97 -12.28
C PRO A 131 7.07 -7.04 -11.64
N LEU A 132 5.82 -7.12 -12.09
CA LEU A 132 4.71 -6.47 -11.40
C LEU A 132 4.69 -6.99 -9.97
N ALA A 133 4.99 -6.13 -9.00
CA ALA A 133 4.84 -6.48 -7.61
C ALA A 133 3.35 -6.56 -7.29
N VAL A 134 2.93 -7.72 -6.76
CA VAL A 134 1.61 -7.88 -6.19
C VAL A 134 1.75 -7.64 -4.71
N GLU A 135 1.12 -6.60 -4.20
CA GLU A 135 1.16 -6.21 -2.79
C GLU A 135 -0.26 -6.20 -2.22
N GLY A 136 -0.38 -6.40 -0.91
CA GLY A 136 -1.62 -6.17 -0.20
C GLY A 136 -1.84 -4.67 0.07
N ASP A 137 -3.07 -4.30 0.37
CA ASP A 137 -3.41 -2.99 0.91
C ASP A 137 -3.62 -3.06 2.43
N LEU A 138 -3.81 -1.92 3.06
CA LEU A 138 -4.04 -1.80 4.50
C LEU A 138 -5.52 -1.49 4.83
N SER A 139 -6.48 -1.85 3.99
CA SER A 139 -7.91 -1.72 4.30
C SER A 139 -8.41 -2.92 5.09
N ALA A 140 -8.97 -2.66 6.25
CA ALA A 140 -9.59 -3.68 7.13
C ALA A 140 -11.10 -3.80 6.95
N GLU A 141 -11.67 -3.10 5.98
CA GLU A 141 -13.12 -3.04 5.80
C GLU A 141 -13.72 -4.44 5.54
N GLY A 142 -14.69 -4.82 6.36
CA GLY A 142 -15.34 -6.13 6.27
C GLY A 142 -14.47 -7.33 6.67
N MET A 143 -13.32 -7.09 7.31
CA MET A 143 -12.45 -8.14 7.83
C MET A 143 -12.67 -8.36 9.32
N ARG A 144 -12.49 -9.62 9.76
CA ARG A 144 -12.55 -10.03 11.15
C ARG A 144 -11.20 -10.50 11.65
N PHE A 145 -10.84 -10.06 12.87
CA PHE A 145 -9.54 -10.32 13.47
C PHE A 145 -9.67 -10.96 14.83
N ALA A 146 -8.70 -11.81 15.19
CA ALA A 146 -8.47 -12.18 16.57
C ALA A 146 -7.09 -11.68 17.00
N VAL A 147 -7.03 -11.05 18.17
CA VAL A 147 -5.79 -10.61 18.80
C VAL A 147 -5.54 -11.49 20.01
N VAL A 148 -4.58 -12.41 19.91
CA VAL A 148 -4.18 -13.30 21.01
C VAL A 148 -3.05 -12.64 21.78
N VAL A 149 -3.30 -12.28 23.04
CA VAL A 149 -2.33 -11.54 23.87
C VAL A 149 -2.01 -12.25 25.18
N ALA A 150 -0.71 -12.39 25.47
CA ALA A 150 -0.24 -12.96 26.73
C ALA A 150 -0.44 -11.97 27.90
N ARG A 151 -0.88 -12.49 29.07
CA ARG A 151 -1.04 -11.69 30.29
C ARG A 151 0.28 -11.42 31.01
N TRP A 152 1.25 -12.34 30.91
CA TRP A 152 2.57 -12.13 31.51
C TRP A 152 3.29 -10.97 30.83
N ASN A 153 4.07 -10.24 31.63
CA ASN A 153 4.73 -8.99 31.23
C ASN A 153 3.73 -7.91 30.76
N ALA A 154 2.62 -7.75 31.51
CA ALA A 154 1.51 -6.87 31.15
C ALA A 154 1.91 -5.42 30.84
N VAL A 155 2.93 -4.89 31.52
CA VAL A 155 3.46 -3.54 31.23
C VAL A 155 3.92 -3.36 29.79
N VAL A 156 4.25 -4.45 29.11
CA VAL A 156 4.65 -4.49 27.69
C VAL A 156 3.48 -4.96 26.82
N THR A 157 2.83 -6.08 27.18
CA THR A 157 1.82 -6.71 26.31
C THR A 157 0.56 -5.90 26.18
N GLU A 158 0.14 -5.10 27.17
CA GLU A 158 -0.97 -4.16 27.04
C GLU A 158 -0.65 -3.04 26.04
N ARG A 159 0.58 -2.52 26.03
CA ARG A 159 1.00 -1.52 25.05
C ARG A 159 1.06 -2.09 23.62
N LEU A 160 1.45 -3.36 23.48
CA LEU A 160 1.39 -4.04 22.18
C LEU A 160 -0.06 -4.20 21.73
N LEU A 161 -0.96 -4.55 22.65
CA LEU A 161 -2.40 -4.65 22.36
C LEU A 161 -2.98 -3.32 21.93
N GLU A 162 -2.69 -2.24 22.66
CA GLU A 162 -3.11 -0.87 22.29
C GLU A 162 -2.64 -0.52 20.87
N GLY A 163 -1.37 -0.80 20.54
CA GLY A 163 -0.83 -0.56 19.20
C GLY A 163 -1.52 -1.40 18.12
N ALA A 164 -1.80 -2.67 18.39
CA ALA A 164 -2.49 -3.53 17.44
C ALA A 164 -3.93 -3.07 17.19
N LEU A 165 -4.66 -2.70 18.24
CA LEU A 165 -6.01 -2.16 18.11
C LEU A 165 -6.03 -0.82 17.37
N ASP A 166 -5.07 0.06 17.64
CA ASP A 166 -4.92 1.35 16.92
C ASP A 166 -4.72 1.10 15.41
N ALA A 167 -3.83 0.16 15.02
CA ALA A 167 -3.61 -0.19 13.62
C ALA A 167 -4.88 -0.69 12.94
N LEU A 168 -5.58 -1.65 13.54
CA LEU A 168 -6.78 -2.24 12.96
C LEU A 168 -7.92 -1.22 12.83
N LEU A 169 -8.17 -0.43 13.87
CA LEU A 169 -9.25 0.56 13.88
C LEU A 169 -9.00 1.70 12.88
N ARG A 170 -7.76 2.21 12.79
CA ARG A 170 -7.39 3.24 11.79
C ARG A 170 -7.48 2.72 10.36
N SER A 171 -7.30 1.42 10.17
CA SER A 171 -7.44 0.76 8.86
C SER A 171 -8.89 0.45 8.50
N GLY A 172 -9.87 0.78 9.33
CA GLY A 172 -11.30 0.63 9.05
C GLY A 172 -11.95 -0.64 9.62
N ALA A 173 -11.24 -1.42 10.47
CA ALA A 173 -11.88 -2.51 11.21
C ALA A 173 -12.91 -1.96 12.21
N ARG A 174 -14.05 -2.64 12.34
CA ARG A 174 -15.04 -2.31 13.35
C ARG A 174 -14.67 -3.00 14.67
N ARG A 175 -15.02 -2.38 15.80
CA ARG A 175 -14.73 -2.94 17.14
C ARG A 175 -15.33 -4.33 17.35
N GLU A 176 -16.54 -4.54 16.85
CA GLU A 176 -17.26 -5.82 16.93
C GLU A 176 -16.65 -6.93 16.06
N ASP A 177 -15.76 -6.58 15.12
CA ASP A 177 -15.04 -7.53 14.28
C ASP A 177 -13.65 -7.89 14.82
N ILE A 178 -13.30 -7.44 16.04
CA ILE A 178 -12.03 -7.70 16.68
C ILE A 178 -12.24 -8.48 18.00
N ASP A 179 -11.88 -9.76 17.99
CA ASP A 179 -11.86 -10.60 19.19
C ASP A 179 -10.52 -10.44 19.93
N VAL A 180 -10.53 -10.02 21.19
CA VAL A 180 -9.34 -10.01 22.04
C VAL A 180 -9.34 -11.24 22.95
N VAL A 181 -8.38 -12.13 22.75
CA VAL A 181 -8.22 -13.38 23.50
C VAL A 181 -6.98 -13.33 24.39
N ARG A 182 -7.18 -13.39 25.71
CA ARG A 182 -6.11 -13.30 26.70
C ARG A 182 -5.66 -14.69 27.15
N VAL A 183 -4.39 -15.00 26.94
CA VAL A 183 -3.76 -16.25 27.38
C VAL A 183 -2.80 -16.02 28.56
N PRO A 184 -2.46 -17.04 29.36
CA PRO A 184 -1.54 -16.87 30.50
C PRO A 184 -0.19 -16.31 30.10
N GLY A 185 0.52 -16.97 29.21
CA GLY A 185 1.87 -16.59 28.76
C GLY A 185 2.05 -16.77 27.27
N ALA A 186 3.27 -16.59 26.81
CA ALA A 186 3.59 -16.74 25.39
C ALA A 186 3.46 -18.21 24.90
N TRP A 187 3.73 -19.17 25.79
CA TRP A 187 3.62 -20.60 25.50
C TRP A 187 2.23 -21.02 25.00
N GLU A 188 1.18 -20.41 25.51
CA GLU A 188 -0.22 -20.73 25.19
C GLU A 188 -0.71 -20.09 23.90
N ILE A 189 0.03 -19.11 23.34
CA ILE A 189 -0.36 -18.37 22.12
C ILE A 189 -0.61 -19.31 20.94
N PRO A 190 0.28 -20.24 20.57
CA PRO A 190 0.08 -21.09 19.40
C PRO A 190 -1.18 -21.97 19.50
N SER A 191 -1.43 -22.53 20.70
CA SER A 191 -2.63 -23.37 20.93
C SER A 191 -3.92 -22.56 20.81
N ALA A 192 -3.96 -21.36 21.39
CA ALA A 192 -5.11 -20.47 21.26
C ALA A 192 -5.33 -20.02 19.82
N ALA A 193 -4.27 -19.61 19.13
CA ALA A 193 -4.32 -19.21 17.73
C ALA A 193 -4.83 -20.34 16.83
N ARG A 194 -4.33 -21.57 17.03
CA ARG A 194 -4.81 -22.75 16.31
C ARG A 194 -6.28 -23.03 16.54
N THR A 195 -6.74 -22.93 17.78
CA THR A 195 -8.14 -23.14 18.15
C THR A 195 -9.05 -22.10 17.46
N ILE A 196 -8.64 -20.84 17.46
CA ILE A 196 -9.38 -19.75 16.79
C ILE A 196 -9.41 -19.99 15.27
N ALA A 197 -8.27 -20.30 14.67
CA ALA A 197 -8.17 -20.55 13.22
C ALA A 197 -9.05 -21.73 12.76
N SER A 198 -9.36 -22.67 13.64
CA SER A 198 -10.18 -23.83 13.37
C SER A 198 -11.70 -23.59 13.60
N ARG A 199 -12.10 -22.39 14.01
CA ARG A 199 -13.51 -22.06 14.22
C ARG A 199 -14.31 -22.10 12.92
N ASN A 200 -15.57 -22.49 13.02
CA ASN A 200 -16.55 -22.39 11.93
C ASN A 200 -17.63 -21.35 12.30
N GLU A 201 -18.59 -21.14 11.41
CA GLU A 201 -19.65 -20.14 11.64
C GLU A 201 -20.46 -20.39 12.92
N LYS A 202 -20.59 -21.66 13.36
CA LYS A 202 -21.34 -22.01 14.59
C LYS A 202 -20.57 -21.67 15.86
N ASP A 203 -19.25 -21.54 15.77
CA ASP A 203 -18.35 -21.32 16.91
C ASP A 203 -17.89 -19.85 17.03
N GLY A 204 -18.66 -18.90 16.53
CA GLY A 204 -18.34 -17.46 16.56
C GLY A 204 -17.78 -16.91 15.26
N GLY A 205 -17.78 -17.72 14.19
CA GLY A 205 -17.39 -17.31 12.85
C GLY A 205 -15.88 -17.37 12.59
N LYS A 206 -15.54 -17.43 11.31
CA LYS A 206 -14.14 -17.40 10.86
C LYS A 206 -13.54 -16.00 11.03
N VAL A 207 -12.27 -15.96 11.37
CA VAL A 207 -11.45 -14.75 11.32
C VAL A 207 -10.63 -14.72 10.03
N ASP A 208 -10.35 -13.53 9.53
CA ASP A 208 -9.50 -13.34 8.34
C ASP A 208 -8.02 -13.40 8.69
N ALA A 209 -7.63 -12.94 9.88
CA ALA A 209 -6.27 -13.06 10.40
C ALA A 209 -6.22 -13.13 11.92
N ILE A 210 -5.08 -13.57 12.43
CA ILE A 210 -4.77 -13.65 13.87
C ILE A 210 -3.51 -12.84 14.15
N VAL A 211 -3.60 -11.89 15.08
CA VAL A 211 -2.46 -11.12 15.59
C VAL A 211 -2.02 -11.75 16.90
N THR A 212 -0.75 -12.15 17.01
CA THR A 212 -0.22 -12.79 18.22
C THR A 212 0.72 -11.85 18.96
N LEU A 213 0.44 -11.57 20.24
CA LEU A 213 1.15 -10.60 21.05
C LEU A 213 1.66 -11.22 22.33
N GLY A 214 2.93 -11.05 22.60
CA GLY A 214 3.58 -11.57 23.80
C GLY A 214 4.90 -10.86 24.08
N CYS A 215 5.46 -11.13 25.24
CA CYS A 215 6.80 -10.65 25.60
C CYS A 215 7.54 -11.70 26.42
N LEU A 216 8.70 -12.09 25.92
CA LEU A 216 9.65 -12.97 26.56
C LEU A 216 10.90 -12.16 26.92
N LEU A 217 11.24 -12.14 28.19
CA LEU A 217 12.47 -11.55 28.69
C LEU A 217 13.44 -12.64 29.07
N ARG A 218 14.71 -12.49 28.66
CA ARG A 218 15.75 -13.44 29.00
C ARG A 218 15.95 -13.51 30.49
N GLY A 219 15.82 -14.71 31.06
CA GLY A 219 16.17 -15.01 32.44
C GLY A 219 17.55 -15.72 32.52
N GLU A 220 17.88 -16.21 33.72
CA GLU A 220 19.15 -16.89 33.99
C GLU A 220 19.24 -18.34 33.49
N THR A 221 18.12 -18.89 32.99
CA THR A 221 18.04 -20.28 32.55
C THR A 221 17.71 -20.40 31.06
N ALA A 222 17.97 -21.58 30.48
CA ALA A 222 17.65 -21.89 29.09
C ALA A 222 16.13 -21.97 28.79
N HIS A 223 15.28 -21.75 29.79
CA HIS A 223 13.83 -21.77 29.62
C HIS A 223 13.34 -20.76 28.57
N TYR A 224 13.96 -19.60 28.49
CA TYR A 224 13.68 -18.56 27.51
C TYR A 224 13.83 -19.08 26.07
N GLU A 225 14.95 -19.74 25.75
CA GLU A 225 15.23 -20.28 24.41
C GLU A 225 14.23 -21.37 24.00
N ALA A 226 13.90 -22.26 24.93
CA ALA A 226 12.91 -23.32 24.69
C ALA A 226 11.52 -22.74 24.36
N ILE A 227 11.09 -21.70 25.07
CA ILE A 227 9.78 -21.08 24.87
C ILE A 227 9.72 -20.32 23.55
N TYR A 228 10.66 -19.40 23.26
CA TYR A 228 10.51 -18.54 22.08
C TYR A 228 10.59 -19.33 20.77
N ASN A 229 11.45 -20.36 20.69
CA ASN A 229 11.56 -21.21 19.51
C ASN A 229 10.26 -21.96 19.24
N GLU A 230 9.67 -22.55 20.28
CA GLU A 230 8.44 -23.33 20.14
C GLU A 230 7.22 -22.43 19.85
N VAL A 231 7.17 -21.26 20.44
CA VAL A 231 6.09 -20.26 20.16
C VAL A 231 6.15 -19.82 18.71
N ALA A 232 7.33 -19.46 18.20
CA ALA A 232 7.49 -19.03 16.82
C ALA A 232 7.14 -20.17 15.84
N ARG A 233 7.64 -21.38 16.11
CA ARG A 233 7.35 -22.57 15.31
C ARG A 233 5.85 -22.88 15.29
N GLY A 234 5.19 -22.89 16.45
CA GLY A 234 3.79 -23.23 16.58
C GLY A 234 2.86 -22.23 15.92
N ILE A 235 3.17 -20.92 15.99
CA ILE A 235 2.41 -19.86 15.28
C ILE A 235 2.55 -20.05 13.77
N GLY A 236 3.79 -20.24 13.28
CA GLY A 236 4.03 -20.45 11.85
C GLY A 236 3.39 -21.72 11.31
N GLN A 237 3.42 -22.82 12.07
CA GLN A 237 2.75 -24.07 11.72
C GLN A 237 1.24 -23.89 11.64
N SER A 238 0.63 -23.22 12.63
CA SER A 238 -0.80 -22.94 12.62
C SER A 238 -1.22 -22.17 11.37
N GLN A 239 -0.45 -21.13 11.00
CA GLN A 239 -0.70 -20.36 9.77
C GLN A 239 -0.68 -21.25 8.53
N GLN A 240 0.37 -22.07 8.37
CA GLN A 240 0.52 -22.90 7.17
C GLN A 240 -0.57 -23.98 7.05
N GLU A 241 -0.94 -24.60 8.15
CA GLU A 241 -1.96 -25.66 8.14
C GLU A 241 -3.38 -25.14 7.98
N THR A 242 -3.68 -23.91 8.43
CA THR A 242 -5.02 -23.33 8.37
C THR A 242 -5.21 -22.41 7.18
N GLY A 243 -4.11 -21.90 6.60
CA GLY A 243 -4.13 -20.90 5.53
C GLY A 243 -4.63 -19.52 5.96
N ILE A 244 -4.84 -19.30 7.27
CA ILE A 244 -5.20 -18.02 7.85
C ILE A 244 -3.91 -17.28 8.21
N PRO A 245 -3.70 -16.02 7.81
CA PRO A 245 -2.54 -15.24 8.21
C PRO A 245 -2.43 -15.10 9.74
N HIS A 246 -1.24 -15.40 10.27
CA HIS A 246 -0.90 -15.18 11.68
C HIS A 246 0.29 -14.23 11.73
N SER A 247 0.15 -13.07 12.35
CA SER A 247 1.27 -12.17 12.53
C SER A 247 1.99 -12.39 13.86
N PHE A 248 3.31 -12.20 13.83
CA PHE A 248 4.18 -12.45 14.97
C PHE A 248 4.57 -11.14 15.67
N GLY A 249 3.82 -10.77 16.70
CA GLY A 249 4.09 -9.63 17.58
C GLY A 249 4.61 -10.07 18.97
N VAL A 250 5.27 -11.24 19.05
CA VAL A 250 5.87 -11.73 20.28
C VAL A 250 7.29 -11.19 20.40
N LEU A 251 7.54 -10.35 21.37
CA LEU A 251 8.86 -9.80 21.65
C LEU A 251 9.74 -10.82 22.34
N THR A 252 11.01 -10.89 21.90
CA THR A 252 12.09 -11.68 22.51
C THR A 252 13.24 -10.74 22.83
N CYS A 253 13.39 -10.35 24.08
CA CYS A 253 14.28 -9.28 24.49
C CYS A 253 15.22 -9.74 25.65
N GLU A 254 16.42 -9.20 25.64
CA GLU A 254 17.39 -9.41 26.72
C GLU A 254 17.00 -8.63 27.98
N THR A 255 16.42 -7.42 27.80
CA THR A 255 16.09 -6.52 28.90
C THR A 255 14.67 -5.95 28.78
N LEU A 256 14.11 -5.53 29.91
CA LEU A 256 12.82 -4.84 29.95
C LEU A 256 12.85 -3.53 29.14
N GLU A 257 13.97 -2.81 29.15
CA GLU A 257 14.13 -1.57 28.38
C GLU A 257 13.98 -1.84 26.87
N GLN A 258 14.60 -2.90 26.35
CA GLN A 258 14.44 -3.30 24.97
C GLN A 258 12.96 -3.58 24.64
N ALA A 259 12.26 -4.31 25.52
CA ALA A 259 10.86 -4.63 25.34
C ALA A 259 9.96 -3.39 25.32
N LEU A 260 10.17 -2.47 26.25
CA LEU A 260 9.43 -1.19 26.32
C LEU A 260 9.67 -0.33 25.09
N ASN A 261 10.92 -0.25 24.60
CA ASN A 261 11.26 0.48 23.40
C ASN A 261 10.52 -0.06 22.16
N ARG A 262 10.32 -1.38 22.08
CA ARG A 262 9.56 -2.04 21.01
C ARG A 262 8.04 -2.01 21.22
N ALA A 263 7.59 -1.64 22.41
CA ALA A 263 6.18 -1.46 22.75
C ALA A 263 5.70 0.00 22.64
N GLY A 264 6.42 0.84 21.90
CA GLY A 264 5.98 2.20 21.56
C GLY A 264 6.59 3.32 22.41
N ILE A 265 7.60 3.04 23.26
CA ILE A 265 8.23 4.12 24.07
C ILE A 265 9.24 4.92 23.26
N LYS A 266 10.01 4.27 22.36
CA LYS A 266 11.08 4.94 21.61
C LYS A 266 11.03 4.68 20.10
N VAL A 267 10.82 3.44 19.67
CA VAL A 267 10.99 3.00 18.28
C VAL A 267 9.78 2.19 17.84
N GLY A 268 8.72 2.85 17.39
CA GLY A 268 7.51 2.19 16.90
C GLY A 268 6.86 1.26 17.94
N ASN A 269 5.78 0.59 17.53
CA ASN A 269 5.08 -0.40 18.35
C ASN A 269 4.93 -1.70 17.57
N LYS A 270 5.55 -2.78 18.04
CA LYS A 270 5.51 -4.10 17.37
C LYS A 270 4.11 -4.72 17.32
N GLY A 271 3.20 -4.33 18.19
CA GLY A 271 1.79 -4.70 18.07
C GLY A 271 1.12 -4.03 16.87
N PHE A 272 1.39 -2.73 16.67
CA PHE A 272 0.92 -2.00 15.48
C PHE A 272 1.48 -2.61 14.19
N GLU A 273 2.79 -2.88 14.15
CA GLU A 273 3.44 -3.48 12.99
C GLU A 273 2.90 -4.88 12.69
N ALA A 274 2.68 -5.70 13.73
CA ALA A 274 2.11 -7.04 13.57
C ALA A 274 0.68 -6.99 13.03
N ALA A 275 -0.16 -6.08 13.53
CA ALA A 275 -1.52 -5.89 13.03
C ALA A 275 -1.54 -5.41 11.57
N SER A 276 -0.68 -4.47 11.22
CA SER A 276 -0.53 -3.99 9.83
C SER A 276 -0.10 -5.13 8.89
N ALA A 277 0.88 -5.94 9.31
CA ALA A 277 1.32 -7.10 8.53
C ALA A 277 0.21 -8.16 8.36
N ALA A 278 -0.61 -8.40 9.40
CA ALA A 278 -1.74 -9.31 9.29
C ALA A 278 -2.77 -8.83 8.25
N LEU A 279 -3.08 -7.53 8.27
CA LEU A 279 -3.96 -6.86 7.32
C LEU A 279 -3.48 -7.01 5.87
N GLU A 280 -2.23 -6.61 5.62
CA GLU A 280 -1.62 -6.69 4.31
C GLU A 280 -1.61 -8.13 3.78
N MET A 281 -1.33 -9.12 4.63
CA MET A 281 -1.35 -10.53 4.26
C MET A 281 -2.75 -11.06 3.93
N VAL A 282 -3.81 -10.57 4.56
CA VAL A 282 -5.19 -10.90 4.17
C VAL A 282 -5.49 -10.35 2.78
N SER A 283 -5.22 -9.08 2.55
CA SER A 283 -5.43 -8.42 1.26
C SER A 283 -4.63 -9.09 0.14
N LEU A 284 -3.34 -9.34 0.36
CA LEU A 284 -2.49 -10.06 -0.59
C LEU A 284 -3.01 -11.47 -0.89
N SER A 285 -3.40 -12.23 0.14
CA SER A 285 -3.95 -13.58 -0.03
C SER A 285 -5.24 -13.58 -0.85
N ARG A 286 -6.11 -12.60 -0.66
CA ARG A 286 -7.34 -12.42 -1.45
C ARG A 286 -7.01 -12.10 -2.91
N THR A 287 -6.03 -11.25 -3.16
CA THR A 287 -5.56 -10.90 -4.51
C THR A 287 -4.96 -12.11 -5.22
N LEU A 288 -4.08 -12.86 -4.56
CA LEU A 288 -3.46 -14.06 -5.13
C LEU A 288 -4.49 -15.17 -5.45
N LYS A 289 -5.53 -15.35 -4.62
CA LYS A 289 -6.60 -16.33 -4.84
C LYS A 289 -7.53 -15.94 -5.99
N ARG A 290 -7.72 -14.65 -6.26
CA ARG A 290 -8.53 -14.16 -7.41
C ARG A 290 -7.81 -14.31 -8.73
N GLY A 291 -6.53 -14.60 -8.74
CA GLY A 291 -5.66 -14.56 -9.89
C GLY A 291 -5.28 -13.10 -10.20
N THR A 292 -4.02 -12.87 -10.53
CA THR A 292 -3.60 -11.62 -11.16
C THR A 292 -4.21 -11.61 -12.56
N ALA A 293 -5.28 -10.84 -12.75
CA ALA A 293 -5.86 -10.60 -14.07
C ALA A 293 -4.96 -9.72 -14.92
#